data_a46bb95ca6591063e3fb4b7f333aa674
#
_entry.id   a46bb95ca6591063e3fb4b7f333aa674
#
_cell.length_a   1.000
_cell.length_b   1.000
_cell.length_c   1.000
_cell.angle_alpha   90.00
_cell.angle_beta   90.00
_cell.angle_gamma   90.00
#
_symmetry.space_group_name_H-M   'P 1'
#
loop_
_entity.id
_entity.type
_entity.pdbx_description
1 polymer ?
#
loop_
_entity_poly.entity_id
_entity_poly.type
_entity_poly.pdbx_seq_one_letter_code
_entity_poly.pdbx_strand_id
1 'polypeptide(L)'
;RRDLSLDHFTTFNVGKTVQNFTALMSKATLDPFLFNTDNTREVLFLTKSKNSAGRMDNNFCIGNDKGEILKVFKSDDADETGFTCTILGYGTTHPQLLVAFRNQDTGTDNIQFFDLPVSRFEAGGDGTKSNPYLISTVGDMQQIASAPSAWYKLANDIDMSYGMDVWTPITTFSGNLDGQNHTLSNLNIQSGTYYSGLFANMTAGGAVKNLTFVNPSIEVNEGNGYVGIIAGMAMGDTLRNIHVFNADISDASGKSTAVLGGLVGQISSFSVLDVCSFNDSRINVPMAQYVGGIAGDTRTSTNITNCFASGEYTANSVLGGIVGTTGLASEVHNCHTNVTLTAL
;
A
#
# COMPACT_ATOMS: atom_id res chain seq x y z
N ARG A 1 8.19 -21.58 6.10
CA ARG A 1 7.43 -22.43 5.16
C ARG A 1 5.97 -22.27 5.51
N ARG A 2 5.23 -21.41 4.81
CA ARG A 2 3.77 -21.44 4.86
C ARG A 2 3.32 -22.68 4.13
N ASP A 3 2.52 -23.46 4.82
CA ASP A 3 1.83 -24.63 4.26
C ASP A 3 0.94 -24.14 3.13
N LEU A 4 1.24 -24.59 1.92
CA LEU A 4 0.38 -24.37 0.77
C LEU A 4 -0.79 -25.35 0.89
N SER A 5 -1.74 -25.06 1.78
CA SER A 5 -3.02 -25.73 1.75
C SER A 5 -3.70 -25.40 0.41
N LEU A 6 -4.00 -26.43 -0.34
CA LEU A 6 -4.65 -26.39 -1.65
C LEU A 6 -6.14 -26.02 -1.49
N ASP A 7 -6.44 -24.87 -0.94
CA ASP A 7 -7.83 -24.46 -0.68
C ASP A 7 -8.53 -23.82 -1.89
N HIS A 8 -7.78 -23.53 -2.97
CA HIS A 8 -8.37 -22.97 -4.18
C HIS A 8 -7.74 -23.57 -5.44
N PHE A 9 -8.56 -24.27 -6.24
CA PHE A 9 -8.24 -24.64 -7.61
C PHE A 9 -8.78 -23.56 -8.55
N THR A 10 -7.89 -22.89 -9.26
CA THR A 10 -8.27 -21.99 -10.34
C THR A 10 -7.99 -22.67 -11.67
N THR A 11 -8.99 -22.80 -12.50
CA THR A 11 -8.87 -23.39 -13.84
C THR A 11 -8.79 -22.28 -14.87
N PHE A 12 -7.68 -22.20 -15.59
CA PHE A 12 -7.51 -21.27 -16.71
C PHE A 12 -7.93 -21.93 -18.02
N ASN A 13 -8.81 -21.28 -18.76
CA ASN A 13 -9.15 -21.69 -20.13
C ASN A 13 -8.33 -20.87 -21.13
N VAL A 14 -7.23 -21.43 -21.57
CA VAL A 14 -6.33 -20.78 -22.54
C VAL A 14 -6.80 -20.92 -24.00
N GLY A 15 -7.98 -21.47 -24.23
CA GLY A 15 -8.59 -21.60 -25.58
C GLY A 15 -7.88 -22.53 -26.56
N LYS A 16 -6.85 -23.25 -26.09
CA LYS A 16 -6.05 -24.19 -26.88
C LYS A 16 -5.67 -25.41 -26.05
N THR A 17 -5.35 -26.52 -26.68
CA THR A 17 -4.81 -27.68 -25.98
C THR A 17 -3.42 -27.37 -25.46
N VAL A 18 -3.29 -27.24 -24.14
CA VAL A 18 -2.02 -27.01 -23.46
C VAL A 18 -1.36 -28.37 -23.23
N GLN A 19 -0.16 -28.57 -23.76
CA GLN A 19 0.57 -29.82 -23.55
C GLN A 19 1.38 -29.84 -22.26
N ASN A 20 1.90 -28.69 -21.85
CA ASN A 20 2.62 -28.53 -20.59
C ASN A 20 2.25 -27.19 -19.94
N PHE A 21 2.09 -27.22 -18.63
CA PHE A 21 1.90 -26.04 -17.80
C PHE A 21 3.06 -25.94 -16.82
N THR A 22 3.68 -24.79 -16.74
CA THR A 22 4.72 -24.51 -15.74
C THR A 22 4.43 -23.15 -15.10
N ALA A 23 4.17 -23.13 -13.80
CA ALA A 23 4.08 -21.91 -13.06
C ALA A 23 5.48 -21.28 -12.96
N LEU A 24 5.66 -20.09 -13.48
CA LEU A 24 6.93 -19.39 -13.52
C LEU A 24 7.21 -18.64 -12.21
N MET A 25 6.16 -18.19 -11.57
CA MET A 25 6.24 -17.48 -10.30
C MET A 25 5.14 -18.03 -9.38
N SER A 26 5.54 -18.76 -8.38
CA SER A 26 4.62 -19.39 -7.41
C SER A 26 4.21 -18.45 -6.27
N LYS A 27 4.65 -17.20 -6.30
CA LYS A 27 4.32 -16.21 -5.30
C LYS A 27 3.77 -14.98 -5.98
N ALA A 28 2.75 -14.40 -5.40
CA ALA A 28 2.16 -13.12 -5.76
C ALA A 28 3.19 -11.97 -5.69
N THR A 29 4.21 -12.03 -6.54
CA THR A 29 5.16 -10.95 -6.78
C THR A 29 4.73 -10.11 -7.97
N LEU A 30 3.66 -10.52 -8.65
CA LEU A 30 2.99 -9.67 -9.61
C LEU A 30 1.95 -8.88 -8.82
N ASP A 31 2.19 -7.61 -8.74
CA ASP A 31 1.25 -6.68 -8.12
C ASP A 31 -0.05 -6.64 -8.93
N PRO A 32 -1.23 -6.83 -8.32
CA PRO A 32 -2.51 -6.77 -9.02
C PRO A 32 -2.67 -5.53 -9.90
N PHE A 33 -2.10 -4.40 -9.48
CA PHE A 33 -2.25 -3.16 -10.22
C PHE A 33 -1.57 -3.12 -11.59
N LEU A 34 -0.67 -4.03 -11.87
CA LEU A 34 0.00 -4.08 -13.17
C LEU A 34 -0.92 -4.58 -14.29
N PHE A 35 -1.98 -5.31 -13.97
CA PHE A 35 -2.72 -6.09 -14.95
C PHE A 35 -4.23 -5.87 -14.93
N ASN A 36 -4.81 -5.50 -13.80
CA ASN A 36 -6.21 -5.17 -13.70
C ASN A 36 -6.54 -4.30 -12.48
N THR A 37 -7.78 -3.84 -12.42
CA THR A 37 -8.29 -2.93 -11.38
C THR A 37 -9.23 -3.62 -10.38
N ASP A 38 -9.33 -4.94 -10.41
CA ASP A 38 -10.37 -5.68 -9.69
C ASP A 38 -9.92 -6.31 -8.36
N ASN A 39 -8.74 -5.96 -7.86
CA ASN A 39 -8.14 -6.53 -6.64
C ASN A 39 -7.99 -8.06 -6.67
N THR A 40 -7.84 -8.66 -7.85
CA THR A 40 -7.54 -10.08 -7.95
C THR A 40 -6.03 -10.33 -7.97
N ARG A 41 -5.64 -11.53 -7.56
CA ARG A 41 -4.24 -11.96 -7.64
C ARG A 41 -3.93 -12.43 -9.04
N GLU A 42 -2.86 -11.92 -9.63
CA GLU A 42 -2.36 -12.38 -10.91
C GLU A 42 -1.24 -13.39 -10.73
N VAL A 43 -1.17 -14.28 -11.68
CA VAL A 43 -0.12 -15.29 -11.78
C VAL A 43 0.47 -15.27 -13.19
N LEU A 44 1.79 -15.14 -13.25
CA LEU A 44 2.53 -15.36 -14.49
C LEU A 44 2.81 -16.86 -14.65
N PHE A 45 2.42 -17.41 -15.77
CA PHE A 45 2.67 -18.82 -16.10
C PHE A 45 3.01 -19.01 -17.56
N LEU A 46 3.72 -20.10 -17.84
CA LEU A 46 4.06 -20.53 -19.18
C LEU A 46 3.09 -21.60 -19.68
N THR A 47 2.62 -21.46 -20.89
CA THR A 47 1.94 -22.53 -21.62
C THR A 47 2.73 -22.90 -22.87
N LYS A 48 2.73 -24.17 -23.22
CA LYS A 48 3.27 -24.68 -24.48
C LYS A 48 2.14 -25.25 -25.31
N SER A 49 2.03 -24.79 -26.54
CA SER A 49 1.00 -25.28 -27.48
C SER A 49 1.61 -25.55 -28.85
N LYS A 50 1.14 -26.55 -29.54
CA LYS A 50 1.53 -26.79 -30.95
C LYS A 50 0.88 -25.74 -31.85
N ASN A 51 1.68 -25.10 -32.68
CA ASN A 51 1.19 -24.22 -33.73
C ASN A 51 0.73 -25.04 -34.96
N SER A 52 0.24 -24.38 -35.99
CA SER A 52 -0.23 -25.01 -37.25
C SER A 52 0.87 -25.75 -38.01
N ALA A 53 2.12 -25.43 -37.77
CA ALA A 53 3.29 -26.13 -38.36
C ALA A 53 3.75 -27.33 -37.51
N GLY A 54 3.07 -27.61 -36.40
CA GLY A 54 3.42 -28.72 -35.50
C GLY A 54 4.54 -28.42 -34.51
N ARG A 55 5.06 -27.21 -34.49
CA ARG A 55 6.08 -26.73 -33.54
C ARG A 55 5.45 -26.29 -32.24
N MET A 56 6.24 -26.30 -31.17
CA MET A 56 5.81 -25.86 -29.84
C MET A 56 6.02 -24.35 -29.69
N ASP A 57 4.92 -23.63 -29.50
CA ASP A 57 4.97 -22.22 -29.12
C ASP A 57 5.01 -22.09 -27.60
N ASN A 58 5.89 -21.25 -27.09
CA ASN A 58 5.89 -20.80 -25.70
C ASN A 58 5.03 -19.53 -25.59
N ASN A 59 4.07 -19.56 -24.69
CA ASN A 59 3.26 -18.38 -24.40
C ASN A 59 3.39 -18.05 -22.91
N PHE A 60 3.81 -16.83 -22.61
CA PHE A 60 3.77 -16.29 -21.26
C PHE A 60 2.40 -15.71 -21.04
N CYS A 61 1.70 -16.22 -20.05
CA CYS A 61 0.33 -15.83 -19.76
C CYS A 61 0.24 -15.19 -18.38
N ILE A 62 -0.54 -14.14 -18.29
CA ILE A 62 -0.97 -13.57 -17.01
C ILE A 62 -2.43 -13.93 -16.84
N GLY A 63 -2.76 -14.54 -15.73
CA GLY A 63 -4.13 -14.86 -15.35
C GLY A 63 -4.42 -14.43 -13.93
N ASN A 64 -5.68 -14.28 -13.59
CA ASN A 64 -6.13 -13.94 -12.25
C ASN A 64 -6.65 -15.15 -11.47
N ASP A 65 -6.93 -14.96 -10.20
CA ASP A 65 -7.46 -15.99 -9.31
C ASP A 65 -8.90 -16.41 -9.63
N LYS A 66 -9.59 -15.70 -10.53
CA LYS A 66 -10.89 -16.09 -11.08
C LYS A 66 -10.76 -17.06 -12.28
N GLY A 67 -9.54 -17.33 -12.75
CA GLY A 67 -9.29 -18.20 -13.90
C GLY A 67 -9.35 -17.49 -15.25
N GLU A 68 -9.35 -16.18 -15.27
CA GLU A 68 -9.35 -15.39 -16.51
C GLU A 68 -7.92 -15.20 -17.01
N ILE A 69 -7.73 -15.28 -18.32
CA ILE A 69 -6.46 -14.92 -18.96
C ILE A 69 -6.51 -13.43 -19.32
N LEU A 70 -5.70 -12.66 -18.64
CA LEU A 70 -5.65 -11.20 -18.80
C LEU A 70 -4.75 -10.79 -19.97
N LYS A 71 -3.63 -11.49 -20.15
CA LYS A 71 -2.66 -11.17 -21.18
C LYS A 71 -1.92 -12.43 -21.65
N VAL A 72 -1.62 -12.48 -22.94
CA VAL A 72 -0.76 -13.50 -23.56
C VAL A 72 0.35 -12.82 -24.30
N PHE A 73 1.58 -13.16 -23.96
CA PHE A 73 2.79 -12.76 -24.70
C PHE A 73 3.31 -14.00 -25.44
N LYS A 74 3.56 -13.88 -26.71
CA LYS A 74 4.08 -14.97 -27.53
C LYS A 74 5.59 -14.80 -27.68
N SER A 75 6.33 -15.91 -27.55
CA SER A 75 7.71 -15.95 -28.00
C SER A 75 7.75 -16.14 -29.51
N ASP A 76 8.60 -15.39 -30.18
CA ASP A 76 8.78 -15.51 -31.64
C ASP A 76 9.55 -16.77 -32.05
N ASP A 77 10.16 -17.47 -31.08
CA ASP A 77 10.90 -18.71 -31.31
C ASP A 77 10.23 -19.89 -30.65
N ALA A 78 9.75 -20.83 -31.48
CA ALA A 78 8.89 -21.92 -31.08
C ALA A 78 9.61 -23.04 -30.29
N ASP A 79 10.92 -23.19 -30.42
CA ASP A 79 11.68 -24.36 -29.93
C ASP A 79 12.46 -24.08 -28.63
N GLU A 80 12.14 -23.01 -27.92
CA GLU A 80 12.87 -22.57 -26.75
C GLU A 80 12.60 -23.45 -25.53
N THR A 81 13.66 -23.91 -24.90
CA THR A 81 13.60 -24.64 -23.64
C THR A 81 14.58 -24.03 -22.63
N GLY A 82 14.14 -23.87 -21.41
CA GLY A 82 14.93 -23.25 -20.35
C GLY A 82 14.87 -21.72 -20.43
N PHE A 83 14.15 -21.12 -19.55
CA PHE A 83 14.03 -19.68 -19.46
C PHE A 83 14.08 -19.23 -18.00
N THR A 84 14.43 -17.99 -17.83
CA THR A 84 14.23 -17.23 -16.59
C THR A 84 13.50 -15.92 -16.91
N CYS A 85 12.75 -15.41 -15.97
CA CYS A 85 12.07 -14.13 -16.16
C CYS A 85 12.16 -13.28 -14.90
N THR A 86 12.08 -11.98 -15.11
CA THR A 86 11.99 -10.99 -14.03
C THR A 86 11.24 -9.77 -14.51
N ILE A 87 10.68 -9.00 -13.58
CA ILE A 87 10.07 -7.71 -13.91
C ILE A 87 11.11 -6.62 -13.66
N LEU A 88 11.37 -5.84 -14.69
CA LEU A 88 12.20 -4.64 -14.63
C LEU A 88 11.32 -3.41 -14.42
N GLY A 89 11.80 -2.47 -13.64
CA GLY A 89 11.10 -1.21 -13.42
C GLY A 89 9.79 -1.38 -12.68
N TYR A 90 9.72 -2.37 -11.77
CA TYR A 90 8.58 -2.54 -10.88
C TYR A 90 8.29 -1.23 -10.13
N GLY A 91 7.02 -0.82 -10.12
CA GLY A 91 6.62 0.47 -9.53
C GLY A 91 6.96 1.71 -10.36
N THR A 92 7.49 1.54 -11.58
CA THR A 92 7.73 2.65 -12.51
C THR A 92 6.59 2.82 -13.51
N THR A 93 6.68 3.88 -14.32
CA THR A 93 5.69 4.15 -15.38
C THR A 93 5.82 3.23 -16.59
N HIS A 94 6.86 2.42 -16.68
CA HIS A 94 7.14 1.51 -17.80
C HIS A 94 7.76 0.21 -17.30
N PRO A 95 7.01 -0.61 -16.53
CA PRO A 95 7.51 -1.91 -16.15
C PRO A 95 7.56 -2.83 -17.36
N GLN A 96 8.60 -3.65 -17.42
CA GLN A 96 8.79 -4.62 -18.49
C GLN A 96 9.00 -6.01 -17.92
N LEU A 97 8.38 -7.01 -18.53
CA LEU A 97 8.73 -8.41 -18.30
C LEU A 97 9.96 -8.72 -19.16
N LEU A 98 11.09 -8.97 -18.54
CA LEU A 98 12.27 -9.50 -19.18
C LEU A 98 12.19 -11.02 -19.13
N VAL A 99 12.34 -11.65 -20.30
CA VAL A 99 12.44 -13.10 -20.42
C VAL A 99 13.77 -13.41 -21.08
N ALA A 100 14.62 -14.15 -20.39
CA ALA A 100 15.87 -14.66 -20.94
C ALA A 100 15.75 -16.19 -21.15
N PHE A 101 16.10 -16.67 -22.31
CA PHE A 101 15.99 -18.06 -22.68
C PHE A 101 17.11 -18.51 -23.62
N ARG A 102 17.39 -19.80 -23.62
CA ARG A 102 18.36 -20.38 -24.54
C ARG A 102 17.63 -21.12 -25.65
N ASN A 103 17.91 -20.73 -26.87
CA ASN A 103 17.47 -21.48 -28.05
C ASN A 103 18.32 -22.74 -28.17
N GLN A 104 17.71 -23.93 -28.13
CA GLN A 104 18.43 -25.19 -28.15
C GLN A 104 18.98 -25.53 -29.54
N ASP A 105 18.30 -25.10 -30.60
CA ASP A 105 18.71 -25.38 -31.98
C ASP A 105 19.92 -24.60 -32.41
N THR A 106 20.01 -23.34 -31.99
CA THR A 106 21.10 -22.44 -32.31
C THR A 106 22.17 -22.35 -31.23
N GLY A 107 21.87 -22.78 -30.01
CA GLY A 107 22.74 -22.63 -28.84
C GLY A 107 22.94 -21.18 -28.39
N THR A 108 22.15 -20.25 -28.90
CA THR A 108 22.24 -18.83 -28.59
C THR A 108 21.35 -18.46 -27.40
N ASP A 109 21.81 -17.53 -26.59
CA ASP A 109 21.00 -16.93 -25.53
C ASP A 109 20.26 -15.73 -26.10
N ASN A 110 18.97 -15.66 -25.84
CA ASN A 110 18.07 -14.61 -26.29
C ASN A 110 17.47 -13.89 -25.08
N ILE A 111 17.20 -12.62 -25.25
CA ILE A 111 16.50 -11.81 -24.26
C ILE A 111 15.36 -11.09 -24.96
N GLN A 112 14.16 -11.24 -24.44
CA GLN A 112 12.98 -10.50 -24.92
C GLN A 112 12.43 -9.62 -23.80
N PHE A 113 11.91 -8.45 -24.21
CA PHE A 113 11.25 -7.51 -23.33
C PHE A 113 9.79 -7.39 -23.77
N PHE A 114 8.90 -7.51 -22.82
CA PHE A 114 7.48 -7.29 -23.06
C PHE A 114 7.03 -6.14 -22.18
N ASP A 115 6.47 -5.11 -22.79
CA ASP A 115 5.88 -4.01 -22.04
C ASP A 115 4.68 -4.53 -21.26
N LEU A 116 4.72 -4.33 -19.94
CA LEU A 116 3.60 -4.66 -19.09
C LEU A 116 2.61 -3.48 -19.10
N PRO A 117 1.31 -3.76 -19.23
CA PRO A 117 0.32 -2.70 -19.14
C PRO A 117 0.43 -2.03 -17.78
N VAL A 118 0.63 -0.74 -17.74
CA VAL A 118 0.53 0.05 -16.53
C VAL A 118 -0.88 0.54 -16.45
N SER A 119 -1.62 0.05 -15.48
CA SER A 119 -2.86 0.67 -15.08
C SER A 119 -2.54 2.03 -14.45
N ARG A 120 -2.61 3.09 -15.21
CA ARG A 120 -2.66 4.43 -14.67
C ARG A 120 -4.12 4.76 -14.40
N PHE A 121 -4.57 4.45 -13.16
CA PHE A 121 -5.93 4.78 -12.76
C PHE A 121 -6.96 4.40 -13.84
N GLU A 122 -6.95 3.13 -14.29
CA GLU A 122 -7.83 2.62 -15.35
C GLU A 122 -9.31 2.79 -15.01
N ALA A 123 -9.64 2.87 -13.72
CA ALA A 123 -11.00 3.19 -13.28
C ALA A 123 -11.45 4.58 -13.75
N GLY A 124 -10.53 5.44 -14.22
CA GLY A 124 -10.85 6.72 -14.84
C GLY A 124 -10.34 7.94 -14.08
N GLY A 125 -10.66 9.09 -14.63
CA GLY A 125 -10.24 10.39 -14.12
C GLY A 125 -8.99 10.93 -14.84
N ASP A 126 -8.72 12.22 -14.62
CA ASP A 126 -7.54 12.92 -15.13
C ASP A 126 -6.72 13.59 -14.00
N GLY A 127 -7.10 13.33 -12.73
CA GLY A 127 -6.46 13.85 -11.54
C GLY A 127 -6.77 15.32 -11.24
N THR A 128 -7.71 15.92 -11.95
CA THR A 128 -8.21 17.27 -11.61
C THR A 128 -9.28 17.21 -10.52
N LYS A 129 -9.58 18.35 -9.93
CA LYS A 129 -10.65 18.47 -8.92
C LYS A 129 -12.03 18.09 -9.49
N SER A 130 -12.28 18.40 -10.74
CA SER A 130 -13.55 18.10 -11.41
C SER A 130 -13.66 16.66 -11.88
N ASN A 131 -12.53 16.02 -12.13
CA ASN A 131 -12.42 14.65 -12.60
C ASN A 131 -11.26 13.91 -11.91
N PRO A 132 -11.36 13.60 -10.60
CA PRO A 132 -10.31 12.95 -9.84
C PRO A 132 -9.98 11.58 -10.40
N TYR A 133 -8.72 11.14 -10.23
CA TYR A 133 -8.36 9.75 -10.46
C TYR A 133 -9.16 8.82 -9.53
N LEU A 134 -9.66 7.73 -10.08
CA LEU A 134 -10.35 6.70 -9.32
C LEU A 134 -9.37 5.64 -8.87
N ILE A 135 -9.39 5.33 -7.59
CA ILE A 135 -8.56 4.33 -6.92
C ILE A 135 -9.42 3.12 -6.63
N SER A 136 -9.11 1.98 -7.21
CA SER A 136 -9.87 0.74 -7.06
C SER A 136 -9.04 -0.39 -6.47
N THR A 137 -7.71 -0.28 -6.55
CA THR A 137 -6.77 -1.34 -6.16
C THR A 137 -5.64 -0.82 -5.28
N VAL A 138 -4.90 -1.74 -4.63
CA VAL A 138 -3.66 -1.42 -3.92
C VAL A 138 -2.64 -0.77 -4.85
N GLY A 139 -2.60 -1.23 -6.10
CA GLY A 139 -1.70 -0.67 -7.08
C GLY A 139 -2.05 0.76 -7.48
N ASP A 140 -3.34 1.10 -7.62
CA ASP A 140 -3.75 2.49 -7.82
C ASP A 140 -3.30 3.35 -6.64
N MET A 141 -3.39 2.84 -5.42
CA MET A 141 -2.86 3.53 -4.23
C MET A 141 -1.35 3.81 -4.37
N GLN A 142 -0.56 2.85 -4.86
CA GLN A 142 0.88 3.05 -5.11
C GLN A 142 1.14 4.07 -6.21
N GLN A 143 0.28 4.13 -7.24
CA GLN A 143 0.40 5.08 -8.35
C GLN A 143 0.23 6.54 -7.92
N ILE A 144 -0.32 6.81 -6.75
CA ILE A 144 -0.35 8.16 -6.16
C ILE A 144 1.06 8.77 -6.12
N ALA A 145 2.09 7.95 -5.92
CA ALA A 145 3.49 8.38 -5.93
C ALA A 145 3.93 9.05 -7.25
N SER A 146 3.30 8.72 -8.38
CA SER A 146 3.60 9.29 -9.69
C SER A 146 2.96 10.66 -9.95
N ALA A 147 1.91 11.01 -9.20
CA ALA A 147 1.21 12.29 -9.33
C ALA A 147 0.76 12.80 -7.95
N PRO A 148 1.68 13.03 -7.00
CA PRO A 148 1.36 13.22 -5.57
C PRO A 148 0.56 14.50 -5.26
N SER A 149 0.36 15.38 -6.22
CA SER A 149 -0.42 16.61 -6.08
C SER A 149 -1.80 16.55 -6.73
N ALA A 150 -2.19 15.41 -7.32
CA ALA A 150 -3.47 15.25 -8.01
C ALA A 150 -4.64 15.05 -7.03
N TRP A 151 -5.84 14.97 -7.60
CA TRP A 151 -7.08 14.66 -6.90
C TRP A 151 -7.44 13.20 -7.11
N TYR A 152 -7.84 12.54 -6.03
CA TYR A 152 -8.12 11.10 -5.96
C TYR A 152 -9.44 10.83 -5.25
N LYS A 153 -10.12 9.75 -5.66
CA LYS A 153 -11.28 9.19 -4.98
C LYS A 153 -11.15 7.67 -4.91
N LEU A 154 -11.50 7.08 -3.79
CA LEU A 154 -11.73 5.64 -3.76
C LEU A 154 -13.02 5.30 -4.49
N ALA A 155 -12.98 4.24 -5.27
CA ALA A 155 -14.14 3.71 -6.01
C ALA A 155 -14.81 2.54 -5.27
N ASN A 156 -14.10 1.88 -4.38
CA ASN A 156 -14.54 0.72 -3.58
C ASN A 156 -13.65 0.56 -2.34
N ASP A 157 -14.04 -0.35 -1.46
CA ASP A 157 -13.20 -0.81 -0.37
C ASP A 157 -11.99 -1.57 -0.92
N ILE A 158 -10.82 -1.40 -0.28
CA ILE A 158 -9.57 -2.02 -0.71
C ILE A 158 -8.95 -2.79 0.45
N ASP A 159 -8.69 -4.08 0.23
CA ASP A 159 -7.87 -4.88 1.13
C ASP A 159 -6.39 -4.70 0.76
N MET A 160 -5.65 -4.00 1.62
CA MET A 160 -4.24 -3.65 1.40
C MET A 160 -3.30 -4.86 1.50
N SER A 161 -3.76 -6.00 1.99
CA SER A 161 -2.98 -7.25 2.01
C SER A 161 -2.91 -7.93 0.64
N TYR A 162 -3.72 -7.49 -0.31
CA TYR A 162 -3.75 -8.04 -1.66
C TYR A 162 -2.54 -7.57 -2.48
N GLY A 163 -1.68 -8.50 -2.83
CA GLY A 163 -0.51 -8.25 -3.68
C GLY A 163 0.69 -7.60 -3.00
N MET A 164 0.57 -7.13 -1.77
CA MET A 164 1.67 -6.55 -1.01
C MET A 164 1.67 -7.05 0.43
N ASP A 165 2.76 -7.69 0.85
CA ASP A 165 2.92 -8.09 2.25
C ASP A 165 3.22 -6.87 3.15
N VAL A 166 3.88 -5.85 2.61
CA VAL A 166 4.31 -4.63 3.33
C VAL A 166 4.13 -3.41 2.43
N TRP A 167 3.44 -2.40 2.95
CA TRP A 167 3.26 -1.13 2.28
C TRP A 167 4.54 -0.28 2.32
N THR A 168 4.93 0.25 1.17
CA THR A 168 5.99 1.27 1.10
C THR A 168 5.34 2.65 1.17
N PRO A 169 5.64 3.46 2.19
CA PRO A 169 5.06 4.79 2.32
C PRO A 169 5.30 5.67 1.09
N ILE A 170 4.27 6.32 0.60
CA ILE A 170 4.40 7.33 -0.47
C ILE A 170 5.19 8.50 0.10
N THR A 171 6.34 8.80 -0.48
CA THR A 171 7.32 9.72 0.10
C THR A 171 6.76 11.11 0.37
N THR A 172 5.97 11.65 -0.58
CA THR A 172 5.38 12.99 -0.45
C THR A 172 3.97 13.00 -1.03
N PHE A 173 3.05 13.64 -0.34
CA PHE A 173 1.68 13.83 -0.81
C PHE A 173 1.25 15.28 -0.56
N SER A 174 0.82 15.98 -1.59
CA SER A 174 0.25 17.34 -1.55
C SER A 174 -1.10 17.43 -2.28
N GLY A 175 -1.63 16.29 -2.67
CA GLY A 175 -2.89 16.16 -3.39
C GLY A 175 -4.11 16.09 -2.47
N ASN A 176 -5.23 15.65 -3.03
CA ASN A 176 -6.47 15.46 -2.30
C ASN A 176 -6.98 14.03 -2.50
N LEU A 177 -7.08 13.27 -1.42
CA LEU A 177 -7.65 11.92 -1.40
C LEU A 177 -8.99 11.93 -0.67
N ASP A 178 -10.05 11.65 -1.40
CA ASP A 178 -11.38 11.46 -0.86
C ASP A 178 -11.71 9.95 -0.81
N GLY A 179 -11.77 9.37 0.37
CA GLY A 179 -12.10 7.97 0.56
C GLY A 179 -13.54 7.60 0.21
N GLN A 180 -14.43 8.57 -0.05
CA GLN A 180 -15.86 8.34 -0.36
C GLN A 180 -16.58 7.45 0.66
N ASN A 181 -16.11 7.43 1.92
CA ASN A 181 -16.49 6.55 3.02
C ASN A 181 -16.16 5.07 2.79
N HIS A 182 -15.26 4.76 1.87
CA HIS A 182 -14.72 3.42 1.71
C HIS A 182 -13.66 3.08 2.74
N THR A 183 -13.33 1.81 2.79
CA THR A 183 -12.41 1.21 3.76
C THR A 183 -11.11 0.76 3.11
N LEU A 184 -9.98 1.08 3.75
CA LEU A 184 -8.69 0.43 3.54
C LEU A 184 -8.47 -0.55 4.69
N SER A 185 -8.43 -1.85 4.41
CA SER A 185 -8.21 -2.87 5.43
C SER A 185 -6.81 -3.47 5.33
N ASN A 186 -6.29 -3.96 6.46
CA ASN A 186 -5.05 -4.73 6.54
C ASN A 186 -3.81 -4.00 6.00
N LEU A 187 -3.76 -2.68 6.11
CA LEU A 187 -2.56 -1.90 5.80
C LEU A 187 -1.43 -2.35 6.74
N ASN A 188 -0.33 -2.86 6.20
CA ASN A 188 0.83 -3.32 6.97
C ASN A 188 2.06 -2.50 6.59
N ILE A 189 2.65 -1.80 7.56
CA ILE A 189 3.82 -0.94 7.38
C ILE A 189 4.96 -1.46 8.25
N GLN A 190 6.15 -1.60 7.67
CA GLN A 190 7.39 -1.71 8.43
C GLN A 190 8.13 -0.39 8.36
N SER A 191 8.23 0.29 9.51
CA SER A 191 8.87 1.59 9.58
C SER A 191 10.39 1.46 9.41
N GLY A 192 10.88 1.68 8.19
CA GLY A 192 12.31 1.66 7.85
C GLY A 192 12.88 3.04 7.55
N THR A 193 12.06 4.10 7.60
CA THR A 193 12.42 5.48 7.27
C THR A 193 12.07 6.42 8.41
N TYR A 194 12.61 7.65 8.36
CA TYR A 194 12.36 8.68 9.38
C TYR A 194 10.88 9.08 9.49
N TYR A 195 10.12 8.95 8.41
CA TYR A 195 8.68 9.22 8.36
C TYR A 195 7.94 7.99 7.85
N SER A 196 6.93 7.51 8.56
CA SER A 196 6.19 6.31 8.22
C SER A 196 4.69 6.45 8.40
N GLY A 197 3.93 5.98 7.40
CA GLY A 197 2.49 6.01 7.32
C GLY A 197 2.02 5.55 5.94
N LEU A 198 0.75 5.72 5.62
CA LEU A 198 0.28 5.61 4.23
C LEU A 198 1.10 6.58 3.36
N PHE A 199 1.30 7.79 3.86
CA PHE A 199 2.22 8.80 3.34
C PHE A 199 3.38 9.00 4.31
N ALA A 200 4.62 9.10 3.83
CA ALA A 200 5.74 9.51 4.68
C ALA A 200 5.54 10.96 5.12
N ASN A 201 5.36 11.86 4.15
CA ASN A 201 5.10 13.28 4.39
C ASN A 201 3.88 13.76 3.61
N MET A 202 2.99 14.44 4.30
CA MET A 202 2.00 15.32 3.68
C MET A 202 2.51 16.76 3.73
N THR A 203 2.33 17.49 2.64
CA THR A 203 2.89 18.86 2.51
C THR A 203 1.84 19.82 1.97
N ALA A 204 2.04 21.07 2.30
CA ALA A 204 1.26 22.27 2.02
C ALA A 204 0.02 22.13 1.15
N GLY A 205 -1.13 21.96 1.77
CA GLY A 205 -2.45 21.96 1.11
C GLY A 205 -2.96 20.58 0.72
N GLY A 206 -2.27 19.50 1.11
CA GLY A 206 -2.78 18.14 0.97
C GLY A 206 -4.02 17.90 1.83
N ALA A 207 -4.89 17.03 1.37
CA ALA A 207 -6.07 16.65 2.15
C ALA A 207 -6.39 15.16 2.02
N VAL A 208 -6.74 14.54 3.15
CA VAL A 208 -7.33 13.19 3.19
C VAL A 208 -8.64 13.28 3.95
N LYS A 209 -9.70 12.73 3.37
CA LYS A 209 -11.02 12.79 3.99
C LYS A 209 -11.89 11.57 3.70
N ASN A 210 -12.90 11.35 4.55
CA ASN A 210 -13.95 10.35 4.37
C ASN A 210 -13.37 8.94 4.18
N LEU A 211 -12.47 8.51 5.06
CA LEU A 211 -11.73 7.27 4.92
C LEU A 211 -11.73 6.47 6.21
N THR A 212 -11.95 5.16 6.09
CA THR A 212 -11.88 4.24 7.21
C THR A 212 -10.70 3.30 7.04
N PHE A 213 -9.95 3.05 8.12
CA PHE A 213 -8.94 2.01 8.20
C PHE A 213 -9.39 0.93 9.17
N VAL A 214 -9.24 -0.32 8.78
CA VAL A 214 -9.56 -1.48 9.61
C VAL A 214 -8.36 -2.41 9.69
N ASN A 215 -7.97 -2.78 10.91
CA ASN A 215 -6.82 -3.63 11.22
C ASN A 215 -5.49 -3.16 10.60
N PRO A 216 -5.17 -1.87 10.57
CA PRO A 216 -3.85 -1.47 10.12
C PRO A 216 -2.79 -1.86 11.16
N SER A 217 -1.58 -2.20 10.70
CA SER A 217 -0.46 -2.50 11.56
C SER A 217 0.80 -1.73 11.16
N ILE A 218 1.56 -1.28 12.15
CA ILE A 218 2.88 -0.68 11.95
C ILE A 218 3.87 -1.36 12.88
N GLU A 219 4.87 -2.01 12.32
CA GLU A 219 6.04 -2.43 13.07
C GLU A 219 7.09 -1.33 13.01
N VAL A 220 7.37 -0.72 14.17
CA VAL A 220 8.32 0.39 14.30
C VAL A 220 9.72 -0.19 14.51
N ASN A 221 10.64 0.15 13.61
CA ASN A 221 12.04 -0.28 13.72
C ASN A 221 12.85 0.64 14.65
N GLU A 222 14.09 0.25 14.95
CA GLU A 222 15.02 1.04 15.75
C GLU A 222 15.22 2.45 15.16
N GLY A 223 15.27 3.45 16.02
CA GLY A 223 15.60 4.83 15.64
C GLY A 223 14.59 5.86 16.16
N ASN A 224 14.83 7.09 15.75
CA ASN A 224 13.96 8.23 16.00
C ASN A 224 13.24 8.60 14.69
N GLY A 225 11.94 8.61 14.71
CA GLY A 225 11.14 8.95 13.54
C GLY A 225 9.76 9.44 13.93
N TYR A 226 8.97 9.73 12.94
CA TYR A 226 7.57 10.13 13.11
C TYR A 226 6.68 9.08 12.44
N VAL A 227 5.74 8.54 13.19
CA VAL A 227 4.94 7.39 12.77
C VAL A 227 3.46 7.64 13.01
N GLY A 228 2.63 7.37 12.01
CA GLY A 228 1.18 7.39 12.12
C GLY A 228 0.53 6.65 10.96
N ILE A 229 -0.69 6.15 11.12
CA ILE A 229 -1.37 5.35 10.08
C ILE A 229 -1.52 6.15 8.78
N ILE A 230 -1.86 7.43 8.87
CA ILE A 230 -2.05 8.30 7.69
C ILE A 230 -0.71 8.86 7.22
N ALA A 231 0.05 9.46 8.14
CA ALA A 231 1.30 10.10 7.78
C ALA A 231 2.30 10.11 8.94
N GLY A 232 3.58 10.01 8.60
CA GLY A 232 4.64 10.33 9.55
C GLY A 232 4.61 11.80 9.92
N MET A 233 4.49 12.68 8.93
CA MET A 233 4.37 14.13 9.14
C MET A 233 3.30 14.75 8.24
N ALA A 234 2.55 15.74 8.77
CA ALA A 234 1.62 16.56 8.01
C ALA A 234 1.90 18.05 8.28
N MET A 235 1.98 18.85 7.21
CA MET A 235 2.40 20.24 7.29
C MET A 235 1.54 21.17 6.40
N GLY A 236 0.59 21.85 7.01
CA GLY A 236 -0.38 22.70 6.31
C GLY A 236 -1.52 21.91 5.66
N ASP A 237 -1.86 20.76 6.21
CA ASP A 237 -2.76 19.80 5.59
C ASP A 237 -4.08 19.65 6.33
N THR A 238 -5.07 19.03 5.67
CA THR A 238 -6.38 18.77 6.26
C THR A 238 -6.68 17.28 6.30
N LEU A 239 -6.93 16.76 7.49
CA LEU A 239 -7.43 15.41 7.73
C LEU A 239 -8.85 15.51 8.30
N ARG A 240 -9.84 14.96 7.61
CA ARG A 240 -11.23 15.10 8.04
C ARG A 240 -12.05 13.84 7.84
N ASN A 241 -12.85 13.49 8.85
CA ASN A 241 -13.72 12.32 8.82
C ASN A 241 -12.93 11.05 8.48
N ILE A 242 -11.90 10.79 9.31
CA ILE A 242 -11.04 9.62 9.16
C ILE A 242 -11.17 8.76 10.42
N HIS A 243 -11.45 7.49 10.22
CA HIS A 243 -11.66 6.56 11.31
C HIS A 243 -10.72 5.36 11.21
N VAL A 244 -9.98 5.08 12.27
CA VAL A 244 -9.11 3.93 12.38
C VAL A 244 -9.66 2.99 13.43
N PHE A 245 -9.75 1.70 13.12
CA PHE A 245 -10.23 0.66 14.01
C PHE A 245 -9.21 -0.48 14.12
N ASN A 246 -9.01 -0.97 15.34
CA ASN A 246 -8.19 -2.14 15.64
C ASN A 246 -6.75 -2.02 15.12
N ALA A 247 -6.15 -0.86 15.19
CA ALA A 247 -4.75 -0.70 14.80
C ALA A 247 -3.79 -1.34 15.82
N ASP A 248 -2.69 -1.90 15.32
CA ASP A 248 -1.58 -2.36 16.15
C ASP A 248 -0.29 -1.65 15.73
N ILE A 249 0.21 -0.75 16.58
CA ILE A 249 1.49 -0.07 16.40
C ILE A 249 2.44 -0.62 17.46
N SER A 250 3.47 -1.35 17.05
CA SER A 250 4.36 -2.06 17.96
C SER A 250 5.83 -1.93 17.57
N ASP A 251 6.72 -2.10 18.54
CA ASP A 251 8.17 -2.16 18.37
C ASP A 251 8.69 -3.48 18.97
N ALA A 252 8.99 -4.44 18.09
CA ALA A 252 9.53 -5.73 18.50
C ALA A 252 10.97 -5.63 19.06
N SER A 253 11.72 -4.60 18.67
CA SER A 253 13.08 -4.36 19.18
C SER A 253 13.09 -3.76 20.59
N GLY A 254 12.03 -3.04 20.95
CA GLY A 254 11.93 -2.28 22.19
C GLY A 254 12.91 -1.12 22.31
N LYS A 255 13.45 -0.61 21.20
CA LYS A 255 14.49 0.43 21.18
C LYS A 255 14.11 1.70 20.42
N SER A 256 12.96 1.72 19.78
CA SER A 256 12.54 2.88 19.00
C SER A 256 12.18 4.06 19.91
N THR A 257 12.81 5.21 19.65
CA THR A 257 12.51 6.50 20.30
C THR A 257 11.60 7.38 19.45
N ALA A 258 10.79 6.78 18.60
CA ALA A 258 9.90 7.46 17.67
C ALA A 258 8.85 8.34 18.37
N VAL A 259 8.33 9.31 17.63
CA VAL A 259 7.15 10.10 17.97
C VAL A 259 5.95 9.51 17.25
N LEU A 260 4.95 9.10 18.00
CA LEU A 260 3.87 8.27 17.50
C LEU A 260 2.51 8.93 17.68
N GLY A 261 1.75 9.00 16.61
CA GLY A 261 0.32 9.28 16.66
C GLY A 261 -0.47 8.14 16.03
N GLY A 262 -1.65 7.85 16.54
CA GLY A 262 -2.51 6.87 15.91
C GLY A 262 -2.80 7.22 14.45
N LEU A 263 -3.01 8.51 14.15
CA LEU A 263 -3.20 9.00 12.79
C LEU A 263 -1.94 9.62 12.21
N VAL A 264 -1.28 10.52 12.93
CA VAL A 264 -0.13 11.29 12.42
C VAL A 264 0.96 11.39 13.48
N GLY A 265 2.21 11.09 13.12
CA GLY A 265 3.35 11.23 14.03
C GLY A 265 3.56 12.68 14.47
N GLN A 266 3.75 13.59 13.52
CA GLN A 266 3.90 15.02 13.78
C GLN A 266 3.01 15.87 12.87
N ILE A 267 2.36 16.86 13.44
CA ILE A 267 1.58 17.86 12.68
C ILE A 267 2.05 19.28 12.96
N SER A 268 1.98 20.14 11.95
CA SER A 268 2.44 21.53 12.06
C SER A 268 1.79 22.48 11.04
N SER A 269 2.09 23.77 11.14
CA SER A 269 1.88 24.76 10.07
C SER A 269 0.42 24.91 9.63
N PHE A 270 -0.48 25.15 10.58
CA PHE A 270 -1.92 25.36 10.32
C PHE A 270 -2.67 24.12 9.84
N SER A 271 -2.14 22.93 10.12
CA SER A 271 -2.86 21.67 9.83
C SER A 271 -4.13 21.53 10.67
N VAL A 272 -5.14 20.92 10.08
CA VAL A 272 -6.45 20.69 10.71
C VAL A 272 -6.78 19.19 10.72
N LEU A 273 -7.08 18.68 11.91
CA LEU A 273 -7.67 17.35 12.09
C LEU A 273 -9.07 17.54 12.68
N ASP A 274 -10.09 17.12 11.95
CA ASP A 274 -11.47 17.30 12.36
C ASP A 274 -12.30 16.03 12.13
N VAL A 275 -13.10 15.66 13.15
CA VAL A 275 -13.97 14.48 13.10
C VAL A 275 -13.16 13.20 12.81
N CYS A 276 -12.04 13.02 13.52
CA CYS A 276 -11.18 11.86 13.33
C CYS A 276 -11.22 10.95 14.56
N SER A 277 -10.99 9.65 14.35
CA SER A 277 -10.94 8.72 15.48
C SER A 277 -9.92 7.60 15.31
N PHE A 278 -9.41 7.15 16.46
CA PHE A 278 -8.51 6.02 16.60
C PHE A 278 -9.09 5.08 17.65
N ASN A 279 -9.79 4.03 17.21
CA ASN A 279 -10.68 3.24 18.04
C ASN A 279 -10.13 1.84 18.34
N ASP A 280 -10.27 1.40 19.58
CA ASP A 280 -9.99 0.05 20.05
C ASP A 280 -8.61 -0.45 19.60
N SER A 281 -7.64 0.46 19.66
CA SER A 281 -6.34 0.30 19.02
C SER A 281 -5.23 0.22 20.06
N ARG A 282 -4.12 -0.39 19.68
CA ARG A 282 -2.97 -0.61 20.54
C ARG A 282 -1.76 0.16 20.03
N ILE A 283 -1.07 0.85 20.94
CA ILE A 283 0.27 1.40 20.72
C ILE A 283 1.20 0.83 21.80
N ASN A 284 2.16 0.01 21.41
CA ASN A 284 3.13 -0.60 22.31
C ASN A 284 4.54 -0.38 21.81
N VAL A 285 5.07 0.81 22.11
CA VAL A 285 6.44 1.22 21.72
C VAL A 285 7.16 1.72 22.98
N PRO A 286 7.84 0.82 23.72
CA PRO A 286 8.34 1.06 25.07
C PRO A 286 9.22 2.29 25.22
N MET A 287 10.04 2.61 24.24
CA MET A 287 10.99 3.73 24.30
C MET A 287 10.54 4.96 23.50
N ALA A 288 9.30 4.97 23.01
CA ALA A 288 8.77 6.13 22.26
C ALA A 288 8.90 7.41 23.06
N GLN A 289 9.25 8.51 22.36
CA GLN A 289 9.44 9.82 22.97
C GLN A 289 8.11 10.49 23.32
N TYR A 290 7.18 10.47 22.38
CA TYR A 290 5.82 11.00 22.55
C TYR A 290 4.81 10.05 21.90
N VAL A 291 3.71 9.79 22.57
CA VAL A 291 2.62 8.97 22.05
C VAL A 291 1.29 9.69 22.24
N GLY A 292 0.50 9.79 21.19
CA GLY A 292 -0.88 10.29 21.24
C GLY A 292 -1.82 9.46 20.36
N GLY A 293 -3.07 9.34 20.76
CA GLY A 293 -4.06 8.55 20.01
C GLY A 293 -4.39 9.16 18.64
N ILE A 294 -4.28 10.47 18.48
CA ILE A 294 -4.51 11.17 17.22
C ILE A 294 -3.17 11.66 16.65
N ALA A 295 -2.39 12.41 17.41
CA ALA A 295 -1.11 12.95 16.98
C ALA A 295 -0.04 12.76 18.07
N GLY A 296 1.18 12.41 17.67
CA GLY A 296 2.30 12.29 18.62
C GLY A 296 2.80 13.64 19.08
N ASP A 297 3.03 14.54 18.14
CA ASP A 297 3.55 15.90 18.39
C ASP A 297 2.80 16.92 17.53
N THR A 298 2.32 17.96 18.14
CA THR A 298 1.83 19.13 17.40
C THR A 298 2.82 20.28 17.55
N ARG A 299 3.14 20.94 16.46
CA ARG A 299 4.10 22.05 16.45
C ARG A 299 3.37 23.39 16.44
N THR A 300 3.35 24.08 15.35
CA THR A 300 2.86 25.46 15.29
C THR A 300 1.46 25.53 14.70
N SER A 301 0.54 26.16 15.41
CA SER A 301 -0.79 26.56 14.91
C SER A 301 -1.58 25.39 14.29
N THR A 302 -1.69 24.30 15.01
CA THR A 302 -2.50 23.15 14.59
C THR A 302 -3.85 23.15 15.30
N ASN A 303 -4.88 22.65 14.64
CA ASN A 303 -6.21 22.55 15.21
C ASN A 303 -6.71 21.11 15.14
N ILE A 304 -6.99 20.51 16.30
CA ILE A 304 -7.54 19.17 16.46
C ILE A 304 -8.92 19.29 17.09
N THR A 305 -9.96 18.97 16.34
CA THR A 305 -11.33 19.15 16.78
C THR A 305 -12.18 17.91 16.58
N ASN A 306 -13.14 17.70 17.49
CA ASN A 306 -14.13 16.63 17.38
C ASN A 306 -13.52 15.24 17.23
N CYS A 307 -12.36 14.99 17.85
CA CYS A 307 -11.63 13.74 17.70
C CYS A 307 -11.83 12.82 18.91
N PHE A 308 -11.70 11.51 18.65
CA PHE A 308 -11.84 10.48 19.66
C PHE A 308 -10.71 9.48 19.59
N ALA A 309 -10.26 8.97 20.75
CA ALA A 309 -9.30 7.87 20.80
C ALA A 309 -9.68 6.89 21.91
N SER A 310 -9.53 5.58 21.60
CA SER A 310 -9.71 4.49 22.57
C SER A 310 -8.68 3.39 22.36
N GLY A 311 -8.41 2.63 23.44
CA GLY A 311 -7.50 1.49 23.38
C GLY A 311 -6.42 1.50 24.46
N GLU A 312 -5.28 0.90 24.19
CA GLU A 312 -4.19 0.69 25.13
C GLU A 312 -2.87 1.24 24.61
N TYR A 313 -2.25 2.19 25.33
CA TYR A 313 -0.99 2.81 24.92
C TYR A 313 0.08 2.58 25.99
N THR A 314 1.20 2.04 25.57
CA THR A 314 2.35 1.71 26.45
C THR A 314 3.62 2.37 25.94
N ALA A 315 4.26 3.20 26.76
CA ALA A 315 5.58 3.77 26.52
C ALA A 315 6.24 4.25 27.83
N ASN A 316 7.51 4.56 27.77
CA ASN A 316 8.29 5.02 28.93
C ASN A 316 8.44 6.54 29.00
N SER A 317 7.72 7.30 28.18
CA SER A 317 7.84 8.75 28.14
C SER A 317 6.47 9.43 28.18
N VAL A 318 6.23 10.44 27.37
CA VAL A 318 5.00 11.23 27.41
C VAL A 318 3.88 10.52 26.67
N LEU A 319 2.83 10.21 27.39
CA LEU A 319 1.63 9.56 26.90
C LEU A 319 0.43 10.53 26.98
N GLY A 320 -0.24 10.75 25.88
CA GLY A 320 -1.48 11.50 25.81
C GLY A 320 -2.59 10.69 25.14
N GLY A 321 -3.80 10.81 25.62
CA GLY A 321 -4.94 10.11 25.02
C GLY A 321 -5.27 10.62 23.62
N ILE A 322 -5.11 11.91 23.36
CA ILE A 322 -5.33 12.56 22.05
C ILE A 322 -4.00 12.96 21.43
N VAL A 323 -3.19 13.74 22.14
CA VAL A 323 -1.92 14.30 21.67
C VAL A 323 -0.83 14.00 22.69
N GLY A 324 0.35 13.54 22.24
CA GLY A 324 1.49 13.31 23.11
C GLY A 324 2.09 14.61 23.63
N THR A 325 2.37 15.56 22.75
CA THR A 325 2.85 16.90 23.13
C THR A 325 2.29 18.00 22.22
N THR A 326 2.06 19.17 22.81
CA THR A 326 1.50 20.32 22.09
C THR A 326 2.51 21.45 21.96
N GLY A 327 2.65 21.99 20.76
CA GLY A 327 3.45 23.17 20.47
C GLY A 327 2.69 24.49 20.56
N LEU A 328 3.35 25.56 20.16
CA LEU A 328 2.82 26.93 20.24
C LEU A 328 1.58 27.11 19.35
N ALA A 329 0.56 27.79 19.92
CA ALA A 329 -0.69 28.12 19.25
C ALA A 329 -1.43 26.89 18.64
N SER A 330 -1.21 25.71 19.21
CA SER A 330 -1.96 24.52 18.85
C SER A 330 -3.18 24.39 19.76
N GLU A 331 -4.31 24.03 19.18
CA GLU A 331 -5.59 23.96 19.87
C GLU A 331 -6.18 22.54 19.77
N VAL A 332 -6.70 22.04 20.90
CA VAL A 332 -7.41 20.76 20.96
C VAL A 332 -8.78 21.01 21.57
N HIS A 333 -9.83 20.91 20.77
CA HIS A 333 -11.19 21.23 21.19
C HIS A 333 -12.17 20.08 20.96
N ASN A 334 -13.13 19.92 21.87
CA ASN A 334 -14.21 18.96 21.76
C ASN A 334 -13.70 17.54 21.45
N CYS A 335 -12.55 17.17 22.03
CA CYS A 335 -11.96 15.85 21.91
C CYS A 335 -12.15 15.06 23.19
N HIS A 336 -12.34 13.76 23.06
CA HIS A 336 -12.42 12.88 24.22
C HIS A 336 -11.70 11.55 23.99
N THR A 337 -11.39 10.86 25.06
CA THR A 337 -10.62 9.64 25.00
C THR A 337 -11.09 8.62 26.03
N ASN A 338 -11.00 7.35 25.67
CA ASN A 338 -11.20 6.21 26.56
C ASN A 338 -10.00 5.25 26.37
N VAL A 339 -8.83 5.68 26.81
CA VAL A 339 -7.58 4.92 26.66
C VAL A 339 -7.02 4.49 28.01
N THR A 340 -6.44 3.32 28.05
CA THR A 340 -5.56 2.88 29.14
C THR A 340 -4.13 3.28 28.82
N LEU A 341 -3.54 4.13 29.66
CA LEU A 341 -2.15 4.58 29.53
C LEU A 341 -1.27 3.81 30.51
N THR A 342 -0.25 3.12 30.00
CA THR A 342 0.72 2.40 30.80
C THR A 342 2.10 3.01 30.62
N ALA A 343 2.62 3.68 31.64
CA ALA A 343 4.01 4.11 31.71
C ALA A 343 4.88 2.99 32.25
N LEU A 344 6.01 2.75 31.57
CA LEU A 344 6.97 1.68 31.91
C LEU A 344 8.09 2.20 32.83
#